data_b997fe1b9e53026a01afe7d55049d4c5
#
_entry.id   b997fe1b9e53026a01afe7d55049d4c5
#
_cell.length_a   1.000
_cell.length_b   1.000
_cell.length_c   1.000
_cell.angle_alpha   90.00
_cell.angle_beta   90.00
_cell.angle_gamma   90.00
#
_symmetry.space_group_name_H-M   'P 1'
#
loop_
_entity.id
_entity.type
_entity.pdbx_description
1 polymer ?
#
loop_
_entity_poly.entity_id
_entity_poly.type
_entity_poly.pdbx_seq_one_letter_code
_entity_poly.pdbx_strand_id
1 'polypeptide(L)'
;MDNIIEQNKEKIAAMVKKIVGFMNLDCQVEMREESGSESKTMVISVYTPDNVRFIIGKNGQNLKAFEHLVRAMLLKNNDSQNIVVDINDYKKSRASFVVDAAKQAVSRVRNTQKAEVLMPMSAYERRIVHMELAAYPDVATESIGDEPQRRIVIK
;
A
#
# COMPACT_ATOMS: atom_id res chain seq x y z
N MET A 1 29.04 1.13 14.19
CA MET A 1 28.03 0.69 13.20
C MET A 1 26.75 1.50 13.29
N ASP A 2 26.22 1.76 14.48
CA ASP A 2 24.95 2.49 14.66
C ASP A 2 24.94 3.91 14.08
N ASN A 3 26.08 4.62 14.13
CA ASN A 3 26.21 5.99 13.63
C ASN A 3 26.08 6.08 12.08
N ILE A 4 26.53 5.07 11.35
CA ILE A 4 26.43 5.04 9.88
C ILE A 4 25.00 4.76 9.43
N ILE A 5 24.29 3.88 10.16
CA ILE A 5 22.89 3.53 9.88
C ILE A 5 22.00 4.75 10.12
N GLU A 6 22.25 5.47 11.23
CA GLU A 6 21.48 6.67 11.59
C GLU A 6 21.71 7.81 10.57
N GLN A 7 22.95 8.05 10.16
CA GLN A 7 23.27 9.02 9.12
C GLN A 7 22.63 8.70 7.77
N ASN A 8 22.50 7.42 7.42
CA ASN A 8 21.80 7.01 6.20
C ASN A 8 20.30 7.26 6.31
N LYS A 9 19.68 6.99 7.45
CA LYS A 9 18.26 7.30 7.70
C LYS A 9 17.98 8.80 7.59
N GLU A 10 18.81 9.64 8.18
CA GLU A 10 18.69 11.09 8.07
C GLU A 10 18.76 11.59 6.63
N LYS A 11 19.71 11.06 5.84
CA LYS A 11 19.83 11.41 4.41
C LYS A 11 18.60 10.98 3.61
N ILE A 12 18.05 9.80 3.87
CA ILE A 12 16.84 9.30 3.23
C ILE A 12 15.64 10.16 3.61
N ALA A 13 15.47 10.46 4.90
CA ALA A 13 14.39 11.32 5.37
C ALA A 13 14.47 12.73 4.74
N ALA A 14 15.65 13.31 4.67
CA ALA A 14 15.87 14.63 4.04
C ALA A 14 15.53 14.58 2.53
N MET A 15 15.91 13.52 1.83
CA MET A 15 15.57 13.33 0.42
C MET A 15 14.05 13.22 0.21
N VAL A 16 13.36 12.40 1.00
CA VAL A 16 11.91 12.25 0.93
C VAL A 16 11.21 13.58 1.23
N LYS A 17 11.62 14.29 2.28
CA LYS A 17 11.12 15.64 2.60
C LYS A 17 11.30 16.61 1.45
N LYS A 18 12.45 16.57 0.79
CA LYS A 18 12.73 17.45 -0.36
C LYS A 18 11.80 17.15 -1.54
N ILE A 19 11.54 15.88 -1.84
CA ILE A 19 10.63 15.49 -2.92
C ILE A 19 9.20 15.96 -2.61
N VAL A 20 8.73 15.72 -1.39
CA VAL A 20 7.39 16.16 -0.95
C VAL A 20 7.30 17.70 -0.93
N GLY A 21 8.37 18.39 -0.53
CA GLY A 21 8.46 19.84 -0.55
C GLY A 21 8.36 20.45 -1.95
N PHE A 22 8.83 19.76 -3.00
CA PHE A 22 8.61 20.20 -4.39
C PHE A 22 7.13 20.18 -4.81
N MET A 23 6.29 19.46 -4.09
CA MET A 23 4.84 19.45 -4.28
C MET A 23 4.13 20.51 -3.42
N ASN A 24 4.88 21.41 -2.77
CA ASN A 24 4.40 22.43 -1.83
C ASN A 24 3.62 21.81 -0.63
N LEU A 25 4.09 20.68 -0.14
CA LEU A 25 3.52 20.01 1.02
C LEU A 25 4.54 19.96 2.16
N ASP A 26 4.10 20.26 3.37
CA ASP A 26 4.88 20.05 4.57
C ASP A 26 4.67 18.62 5.09
N CYS A 27 5.75 17.98 5.52
CA CYS A 27 5.64 16.62 6.03
C CYS A 27 6.63 16.31 7.15
N GLN A 28 6.26 15.33 7.96
CA GLN A 28 7.16 14.62 8.86
C GLN A 28 7.45 13.24 8.26
N VAL A 29 8.69 12.80 8.37
CA VAL A 29 9.12 11.49 7.86
C VAL A 29 9.63 10.68 9.02
N GLU A 30 9.05 9.52 9.23
CA GLU A 30 9.48 8.52 10.18
C GLU A 30 9.97 7.29 9.45
N MET A 31 10.99 6.64 9.99
CA MET A 31 11.58 5.44 9.40
C MET A 31 11.71 4.37 10.45
N ARG A 32 11.23 3.18 10.12
CA ARG A 32 11.37 1.99 10.96
C ARG A 32 11.84 0.80 10.13
N GLU A 33 12.57 -0.09 10.76
CA GLU A 33 12.94 -1.39 10.19
C GLU A 33 11.98 -2.44 10.73
N GLU A 34 11.39 -3.20 9.83
CA GLU A 34 10.60 -4.39 10.15
C GLU A 34 11.42 -5.61 9.76
N SER A 35 11.71 -6.47 10.73
CA SER A 35 12.40 -7.74 10.49
C SER A 35 11.36 -8.81 10.16
N GLY A 36 11.34 -9.25 8.91
CA GLY A 36 10.61 -10.44 8.48
C GLY A 36 11.48 -11.68 8.62
N SER A 37 10.88 -12.87 8.38
CA SER A 37 11.59 -14.16 8.47
C SER A 37 12.74 -14.30 7.46
N GLU A 38 12.67 -13.61 6.32
CA GLU A 38 13.66 -13.77 5.23
C GLU A 38 14.34 -12.46 4.79
N SER A 39 13.79 -11.30 5.15
CA SER A 39 14.34 -10.00 4.73
C SER A 39 13.99 -8.88 5.69
N LYS A 40 14.88 -7.88 5.77
CA LYS A 40 14.60 -6.63 6.45
C LYS A 40 13.87 -5.70 5.50
N THR A 41 12.79 -5.11 5.97
CA THR A 41 12.02 -4.11 5.24
C THR A 41 12.15 -2.76 5.93
N MET A 42 12.57 -1.75 5.19
CA MET A 42 12.56 -0.37 5.65
C MET A 42 11.20 0.26 5.31
N VAL A 43 10.46 0.65 6.33
CA VAL A 43 9.20 1.36 6.19
C VAL A 43 9.44 2.85 6.38
N ILE A 44 9.09 3.64 5.38
CA ILE A 44 9.18 5.10 5.37
C ILE A 44 7.75 5.64 5.45
N SER A 45 7.39 6.18 6.60
CA SER A 45 6.07 6.78 6.84
C SER A 45 6.16 8.30 6.69
N VAL A 46 5.35 8.85 5.81
CA VAL A 46 5.23 10.28 5.55
C VAL A 46 3.91 10.76 6.12
N TYR A 47 3.99 11.71 7.06
CA TYR A 47 2.82 12.33 7.67
C TYR A 47 2.72 13.78 7.25
N THR A 48 1.58 14.18 6.73
CA THR A 48 1.31 15.56 6.33
C THR A 48 -0.13 15.94 6.67
N PRO A 49 -0.38 17.17 7.18
CA PRO A 49 -1.73 17.67 7.40
C PRO A 49 -2.42 18.09 6.10
N ASP A 50 -1.65 18.22 5.02
CA ASP A 50 -2.12 18.71 3.74
C ASP A 50 -2.96 17.67 2.98
N ASN A 51 -3.62 18.11 1.91
CA ASN A 51 -4.40 17.22 1.08
C ASN A 51 -3.50 16.29 0.26
N VAL A 52 -3.41 15.04 0.68
CA VAL A 52 -2.55 14.00 0.09
C VAL A 52 -3.13 13.31 -1.15
N ARG A 53 -4.32 13.69 -1.60
CA ARG A 53 -4.99 13.01 -2.72
C ARG A 53 -4.14 12.95 -3.98
N PHE A 54 -3.35 13.98 -4.25
CA PHE A 54 -2.45 14.03 -5.40
C PHE A 54 -1.27 13.06 -5.26
N ILE A 55 -0.66 12.97 -4.09
CA ILE A 55 0.46 12.04 -3.84
C ILE A 55 0.00 10.59 -3.83
N ILE A 56 -1.17 10.32 -3.25
CA ILE A 56 -1.74 8.97 -3.19
C ILE A 56 -2.27 8.57 -4.57
N GLY A 57 -3.04 9.43 -5.21
CA GLY A 57 -3.70 9.16 -6.48
C GLY A 57 -4.85 8.15 -6.37
N LYS A 58 -5.50 7.90 -7.50
CA LYS A 58 -6.60 6.92 -7.57
C LYS A 58 -6.10 5.52 -7.20
N ASN A 59 -6.72 4.91 -6.19
CA ASN A 59 -6.37 3.59 -5.68
C ASN A 59 -4.87 3.43 -5.29
N GLY A 60 -4.20 4.53 -4.91
CA GLY A 60 -2.79 4.51 -4.52
C GLY A 60 -1.79 4.44 -5.67
N GLN A 61 -2.18 4.72 -6.91
CA GLN A 61 -1.29 4.64 -8.07
C GLN A 61 -0.11 5.60 -7.98
N ASN A 62 -0.35 6.84 -7.54
CA ASN A 62 0.72 7.81 -7.40
C ASN A 62 1.64 7.47 -6.22
N LEU A 63 1.09 6.96 -5.12
CA LEU A 63 1.88 6.46 -3.99
C LEU A 63 2.81 5.32 -4.44
N LYS A 64 2.34 4.41 -5.27
CA LYS A 64 3.16 3.34 -5.84
C LYS A 64 4.29 3.88 -6.72
N ALA A 65 4.00 4.89 -7.54
CA ALA A 65 5.02 5.56 -8.36
C ALA A 65 6.03 6.30 -7.48
N PHE A 66 5.58 6.97 -6.42
CA PHE A 66 6.44 7.64 -5.45
C PHE A 66 7.33 6.65 -4.69
N GLU A 67 6.79 5.53 -4.24
CA GLU A 67 7.57 4.44 -3.64
C GLU A 67 8.65 3.93 -4.62
N HIS A 68 8.30 3.74 -5.88
CA HIS A 68 9.25 3.31 -6.91
C HIS A 68 10.38 4.34 -7.11
N LEU A 69 10.04 5.62 -7.15
CA LEU A 69 11.03 6.71 -7.26
C LEU A 69 11.99 6.70 -6.07
N VAL A 70 11.47 6.66 -4.85
CA VAL A 70 12.27 6.60 -3.62
C VAL A 70 13.18 5.38 -3.64
N ARG A 71 12.65 4.22 -3.99
CA ARG A 71 13.41 2.98 -4.12
C ARG A 71 14.53 3.09 -5.16
N ALA A 72 14.26 3.63 -6.34
CA ALA A 72 15.25 3.81 -7.39
C ALA A 72 16.38 4.76 -6.98
N MET A 73 16.08 5.78 -6.20
CA MET A 73 17.09 6.72 -5.67
C MET A 73 17.98 6.11 -4.59
N LEU A 74 17.45 5.16 -3.82
CA LEU A 74 18.17 4.51 -2.71
C LEU A 74 19.00 3.31 -3.17
N LEU A 75 18.56 2.59 -4.19
CA LEU A 75 19.21 1.37 -4.69
C LEU A 75 20.52 1.62 -5.46
N LYS A 76 21.01 2.83 -5.56
CA LYS A 76 22.33 3.12 -6.15
C LYS A 76 23.50 2.40 -5.46
N ASN A 77 23.28 1.81 -4.29
CA ASN A 77 24.31 1.19 -3.46
C ASN A 77 24.16 -0.33 -3.26
N ASN A 78 23.51 -1.05 -4.17
CA ASN A 78 23.40 -2.54 -4.13
C ASN A 78 22.77 -3.14 -2.86
N ASP A 79 22.05 -2.36 -2.06
CA ASP A 79 21.33 -2.92 -0.91
C ASP A 79 20.02 -3.56 -1.36
N SER A 80 19.94 -4.88 -1.21
CA SER A 80 18.74 -5.69 -1.45
C SER A 80 17.64 -5.46 -0.41
N GLN A 81 17.62 -4.28 0.22
CA GLN A 81 16.67 -3.94 1.27
C GLN A 81 15.30 -3.63 0.66
N ASN A 82 14.27 -4.30 1.12
CA ASN A 82 12.90 -3.95 0.75
C ASN A 82 12.54 -2.59 1.34
N ILE A 83 12.03 -1.69 0.50
CA ILE A 83 11.61 -0.36 0.91
C ILE A 83 10.11 -0.23 0.65
N VAL A 84 9.37 0.17 1.66
CA VAL A 84 7.94 0.46 1.60
C VAL A 84 7.73 1.91 2.01
N VAL A 85 7.03 2.66 1.20
CA VAL A 85 6.63 4.05 1.50
C VAL A 85 5.13 4.08 1.75
N ASP A 86 4.73 4.76 2.82
CA ASP A 86 3.31 5.01 3.12
C ASP A 86 3.07 6.48 3.45
N ILE A 87 1.88 6.96 3.20
CA ILE A 87 1.47 8.34 3.44
C ILE A 87 0.21 8.33 4.30
N ASN A 88 0.28 8.96 5.49
CA ASN A 88 -0.85 9.08 6.43
C ASN A 88 -1.55 7.74 6.70
N ASP A 89 -0.79 6.65 6.82
CA ASP A 89 -1.31 5.28 7.04
C ASP A 89 -2.33 4.83 5.97
N TYR A 90 -2.17 5.34 4.74
CA TYR A 90 -3.09 5.04 3.64
C TYR A 90 -3.20 3.54 3.35
N LYS A 91 -2.08 2.80 3.34
CA LYS A 91 -2.09 1.37 3.02
C LYS A 91 -2.96 0.58 4.00
N LYS A 92 -2.88 0.91 5.30
CA LYS A 92 -3.71 0.27 6.34
C LYS A 92 -5.19 0.63 6.19
N SER A 93 -5.49 1.92 6.01
CA SER A 93 -6.86 2.40 5.81
C SER A 93 -7.49 1.80 4.56
N ARG A 94 -6.70 1.68 3.49
CA ARG A 94 -7.15 1.10 2.22
C ARG A 94 -7.42 -0.41 2.36
N ALA A 95 -6.55 -1.15 3.06
CA ALA A 95 -6.75 -2.56 3.35
C ALA A 95 -8.06 -2.81 4.12
N SER A 96 -8.32 -2.05 5.19
CA SER A 96 -9.60 -2.09 5.90
C SER A 96 -10.79 -1.82 5.00
N PHE A 97 -10.71 -0.78 4.19
CA PHE A 97 -11.78 -0.39 3.28
C PHE A 97 -12.16 -1.51 2.28
N VAL A 98 -11.17 -2.17 1.65
CA VAL A 98 -11.45 -3.24 0.69
C VAL A 98 -12.01 -4.49 1.37
N VAL A 99 -11.58 -4.79 2.59
CA VAL A 99 -12.12 -5.90 3.40
C VAL A 99 -13.58 -5.63 3.78
N ASP A 100 -13.89 -4.43 4.25
CA ASP A 100 -15.26 -4.06 4.61
C ASP A 100 -16.20 -4.10 3.39
N ALA A 101 -15.74 -3.59 2.24
CA ALA A 101 -16.47 -3.67 0.99
C ALA A 101 -16.73 -5.12 0.56
N ALA A 102 -15.75 -6.00 0.75
CA ALA A 102 -15.88 -7.42 0.45
C ALA A 102 -16.91 -8.11 1.37
N LYS A 103 -16.88 -7.83 2.68
CA LYS A 103 -17.87 -8.37 3.64
C LYS A 103 -19.30 -7.91 3.32
N GLN A 104 -19.47 -6.65 2.94
CA GLN A 104 -20.78 -6.15 2.49
C GLN A 104 -21.23 -6.85 1.20
N ALA A 105 -20.32 -7.09 0.27
CA ALA A 105 -20.63 -7.83 -0.96
C ALA A 105 -21.04 -9.28 -0.67
N VAL A 106 -20.39 -9.98 0.27
CA VAL A 106 -20.83 -11.32 0.74
C VAL A 106 -22.27 -11.29 1.20
N SER A 107 -22.65 -10.30 2.01
CA SER A 107 -24.04 -10.18 2.47
C SER A 107 -25.02 -9.99 1.31
N ARG A 108 -24.64 -9.19 0.29
CA ARG A 108 -25.47 -8.99 -0.91
C ARG A 108 -25.58 -10.28 -1.75
N VAL A 109 -24.46 -10.99 -1.95
CA VAL A 109 -24.46 -12.28 -2.68
C VAL A 109 -25.38 -13.28 -1.99
N ARG A 110 -25.34 -13.40 -0.67
CA ARG A 110 -26.21 -14.28 0.10
C ARG A 110 -27.70 -13.94 -0.07
N ASN A 111 -28.02 -12.65 -0.04
CA ASN A 111 -29.39 -12.18 -0.15
C ASN A 111 -29.96 -12.27 -1.58
N THR A 112 -29.14 -11.99 -2.58
CA THR A 112 -29.60 -11.90 -3.97
C THR A 112 -29.32 -13.15 -4.80
N GLN A 113 -28.45 -14.02 -4.32
CA GLN A 113 -27.92 -15.19 -5.04
C GLN A 113 -27.29 -14.81 -6.41
N LYS A 114 -26.77 -13.60 -6.50
CA LYS A 114 -26.09 -13.08 -7.69
C LYS A 114 -24.66 -12.74 -7.37
N ALA A 115 -23.76 -12.98 -8.33
CA ALA A 115 -22.35 -12.61 -8.20
C ALA A 115 -22.20 -11.09 -8.06
N GLU A 116 -21.30 -10.68 -7.19
CA GLU A 116 -20.92 -9.27 -6.96
C GLU A 116 -19.51 -9.02 -7.44
N VAL A 117 -19.32 -7.92 -8.13
CA VAL A 117 -18.03 -7.48 -8.66
C VAL A 117 -17.52 -6.32 -7.81
N LEU A 118 -16.34 -6.51 -7.21
CA LEU A 118 -15.70 -5.45 -6.43
C LEU A 118 -15.00 -4.43 -7.33
N MET A 119 -14.63 -3.29 -6.74
CA MET A 119 -13.83 -2.29 -7.43
C MET A 119 -12.46 -2.82 -7.83
N PRO A 120 -11.80 -2.23 -8.84
CA PRO A 120 -10.41 -2.53 -9.15
C PRO A 120 -9.50 -2.29 -7.95
N MET A 121 -8.58 -3.21 -7.71
CA MET A 121 -7.66 -3.15 -6.58
C MET A 121 -6.31 -3.82 -6.91
N SER A 122 -5.27 -3.44 -6.17
CA SER A 122 -3.93 -3.98 -6.35
C SER A 122 -3.86 -5.49 -6.05
N ALA A 123 -2.80 -6.15 -6.51
CA ALA A 123 -2.58 -7.57 -6.22
C ALA A 123 -2.52 -7.86 -4.72
N TYR A 124 -1.92 -6.97 -3.94
CA TYR A 124 -1.87 -7.05 -2.48
C TYR A 124 -3.27 -6.99 -1.85
N GLU A 125 -4.09 -6.02 -2.27
CA GLU A 125 -5.47 -5.87 -1.80
C GLU A 125 -6.33 -7.09 -2.17
N ARG A 126 -6.20 -7.60 -3.41
CA ARG A 126 -6.90 -8.84 -3.83
C ARG A 126 -6.52 -10.03 -2.96
N ARG A 127 -5.24 -10.17 -2.62
CA ARG A 127 -4.78 -11.23 -1.71
C ARG A 127 -5.41 -11.11 -0.33
N ILE A 128 -5.46 -9.91 0.26
CA ILE A 128 -6.11 -9.66 1.56
C ILE A 128 -7.58 -10.08 1.51
N VAL A 129 -8.31 -9.65 0.47
CA VAL A 129 -9.73 -10.01 0.30
C VAL A 129 -9.92 -11.52 0.17
N HIS A 130 -9.09 -12.19 -0.65
CA HIS A 130 -9.16 -13.67 -0.77
C HIS A 130 -8.92 -14.36 0.56
N MET A 131 -7.92 -13.93 1.33
CA MET A 131 -7.59 -14.51 2.63
C MET A 131 -8.72 -14.29 3.63
N GLU A 132 -9.30 -13.10 3.68
CA GLU A 132 -10.42 -12.79 4.57
C GLU A 132 -11.65 -13.62 4.22
N LEU A 133 -11.99 -13.72 2.94
CA LEU A 133 -13.18 -14.45 2.48
C LEU A 133 -13.01 -15.99 2.46
N ALA A 134 -11.79 -16.49 2.62
CA ALA A 134 -11.56 -17.92 2.80
C ALA A 134 -12.25 -18.49 4.06
N ALA A 135 -12.55 -17.63 5.05
CA ALA A 135 -13.35 -18.00 6.23
C ALA A 135 -14.86 -18.19 5.95
N TYR A 136 -15.34 -17.87 4.76
CA TYR A 136 -16.74 -17.96 4.35
C TYR A 136 -16.92 -19.11 3.37
N PRO A 137 -17.32 -20.33 3.84
CA PRO A 137 -17.33 -21.53 2.99
C PRO A 137 -18.45 -21.53 1.94
N ASP A 138 -19.41 -20.65 2.08
CA ASP A 138 -20.59 -20.50 1.22
C ASP A 138 -20.39 -19.52 0.06
N VAL A 139 -19.23 -18.91 -0.06
CA VAL A 139 -18.88 -18.02 -1.16
C VAL A 139 -17.55 -18.41 -1.80
N ALA A 140 -17.44 -18.18 -3.10
CA ALA A 140 -16.20 -18.32 -3.85
C ALA A 140 -15.71 -16.97 -4.34
N THR A 141 -14.39 -16.80 -4.39
CA THR A 141 -13.75 -15.57 -4.87
C THR A 141 -12.85 -15.84 -6.07
N GLU A 142 -12.96 -15.01 -7.07
CA GLU A 142 -12.18 -15.11 -8.30
C GLU A 142 -11.61 -13.74 -8.69
N SER A 143 -10.32 -13.68 -9.07
CA SER A 143 -9.70 -12.46 -9.57
C SER A 143 -9.79 -12.43 -11.09
N ILE A 144 -10.45 -11.40 -11.65
CA ILE A 144 -10.71 -11.24 -13.08
C ILE A 144 -10.18 -9.93 -13.63
N GLY A 145 -9.98 -9.87 -14.95
CA GLY A 145 -9.51 -8.70 -15.69
C GLY A 145 -7.99 -8.53 -15.64
N ASP A 146 -7.52 -7.47 -16.31
CA ASP A 146 -6.11 -7.11 -16.43
C ASP A 146 -5.80 -5.84 -15.62
N GLU A 147 -4.54 -5.70 -15.21
CA GLU A 147 -4.09 -4.49 -14.55
C GLU A 147 -4.20 -3.27 -15.50
N PRO A 148 -4.60 -2.10 -15.04
CA PRO A 148 -4.91 -1.73 -13.64
C PRO A 148 -6.38 -1.94 -13.24
N GLN A 149 -7.20 -2.60 -14.07
CA GLN A 149 -8.65 -2.80 -13.84
C GLN A 149 -8.98 -4.14 -13.18
N ARG A 150 -7.98 -4.92 -12.82
CA ARG A 150 -8.15 -6.23 -12.21
C ARG A 150 -8.85 -6.15 -10.86
N ARG A 151 -9.81 -7.04 -10.62
CA ARG A 151 -10.74 -6.99 -9.49
C ARG A 151 -11.16 -8.38 -9.03
N ILE A 152 -11.88 -8.44 -7.91
CA ILE A 152 -12.46 -9.67 -7.39
C ILE A 152 -13.95 -9.75 -7.70
N VAL A 153 -14.40 -10.92 -8.08
CA VAL A 153 -15.80 -11.32 -8.13
C VAL A 153 -16.05 -12.27 -6.98
N ILE A 154 -17.17 -12.09 -6.29
CA ILE A 154 -17.68 -12.94 -5.22
C ILE A 154 -18.92 -13.63 -5.76
N LYS A 155 -18.95 -14.97 -5.66
CA LYS A 155 -20.02 -15.82 -6.17
C LYS A 155 -20.62 -16.66 -5.06
#